data_efcf8a30e2e67317fb62b59d3e99791d
#
_entry.id   efcf8a30e2e67317fb62b59d3e99791d
#
_cell.length_a   1.000
_cell.length_b   1.000
_cell.length_c   1.000
_cell.angle_alpha   90.00
_cell.angle_beta   90.00
_cell.angle_gamma   90.00
#
_symmetry.space_group_name_H-M   'P 1'
#
loop_
_entity.id
_entity.type
_entity.pdbx_description
1 polymer ?
#
loop_
_entity_poly.entity_id
_entity_poly.type
_entity_poly.pdbx_seq_one_letter_code
_entity_poly.pdbx_strand_id
1 'polypeptide(L)'
;MSGNRISWIIVSFGALFFACAQSNSNVEALQGQIQRLQQRLDSAYAPGLGEFMSGIQVHHEKLWFAGKAANWQLADFELGEIKEAIDDIRQYCSNRPEVASLPMIQPPLDSLAAAVKNQNPAAFKSGFVFLITTCNNCHQATKHGYNVIQVPTTPPFSNQLFTTPH
;
A
#
# COMPACT_ATOMS: atom_id res chain seq x y z
N MET A 1 66.75 34.02 -8.79
CA MET A 1 66.23 32.77 -8.20
C MET A 1 64.80 32.94 -7.74
N SER A 2 63.82 33.10 -8.68
CA SER A 2 62.41 33.34 -8.29
C SER A 2 61.39 32.61 -9.18
N GLY A 3 61.84 31.66 -10.01
CA GLY A 3 60.95 30.98 -10.96
C GLY A 3 60.28 29.65 -10.49
N ASN A 4 60.79 29.01 -9.39
CA ASN A 4 60.39 27.65 -9.07
C ASN A 4 59.21 27.52 -8.06
N ARG A 5 58.84 28.59 -7.37
CA ARG A 5 57.77 28.51 -6.36
C ARG A 5 56.37 28.66 -6.95
N ILE A 6 56.25 29.34 -8.06
CA ILE A 6 54.91 29.55 -8.72
C ILE A 6 54.46 28.30 -9.44
N SER A 7 55.42 27.51 -10.01
CA SER A 7 55.12 26.24 -10.74
C SER A 7 54.53 25.17 -9.83
N TRP A 8 54.96 25.08 -8.55
CA TRP A 8 54.47 24.10 -7.58
C TRP A 8 53.05 24.42 -7.06
N ILE A 9 52.70 25.73 -6.97
CA ILE A 9 51.39 26.15 -6.52
C ILE A 9 50.34 25.85 -7.59
N ILE A 10 50.63 26.00 -8.84
CA ILE A 10 49.71 25.73 -9.95
C ILE A 10 49.41 24.23 -10.08
N VAL A 11 50.39 23.38 -9.88
CA VAL A 11 50.23 21.91 -9.94
C VAL A 11 49.36 21.39 -8.74
N SER A 12 49.54 22.00 -7.53
CA SER A 12 48.75 21.60 -6.36
C SER A 12 47.29 22.03 -6.46
N PHE A 13 47.00 23.17 -7.11
CA PHE A 13 45.62 23.69 -7.28
C PHE A 13 44.85 22.87 -8.32
N GLY A 14 45.51 22.38 -9.39
CA GLY A 14 44.88 21.52 -10.40
C GLY A 14 44.47 20.13 -9.88
N ALA A 15 45.20 19.57 -8.91
CA ALA A 15 44.88 18.28 -8.34
C ALA A 15 43.62 18.29 -7.47
N LEU A 16 43.29 19.42 -6.81
CA LEU A 16 42.09 19.58 -5.99
C LEU A 16 40.80 19.63 -6.84
N PHE A 17 40.85 20.21 -8.03
CA PHE A 17 39.67 20.24 -8.91
C PHE A 17 39.37 18.86 -9.53
N PHE A 18 40.36 18.03 -9.79
CA PHE A 18 40.15 16.68 -10.33
C PHE A 18 39.52 15.73 -9.29
N ALA A 19 39.86 15.85 -8.00
CA ALA A 19 39.28 15.03 -6.96
C ALA A 19 37.76 15.30 -6.74
N CYS A 20 37.32 16.55 -6.86
CA CYS A 20 35.89 16.90 -6.74
C CYS A 20 35.08 16.41 -7.97
N ALA A 21 35.63 16.45 -9.18
CA ALA A 21 34.94 15.96 -10.38
C ALA A 21 34.72 14.46 -10.35
N GLN A 22 35.69 13.71 -9.82
CA GLN A 22 35.60 12.24 -9.72
C GLN A 22 34.60 11.78 -8.64
N SER A 23 34.42 12.56 -7.58
CA SER A 23 33.41 12.32 -6.57
C SER A 23 32.00 12.46 -7.12
N ASN A 24 31.73 13.49 -7.93
CA ASN A 24 30.41 13.71 -8.53
C ASN A 24 30.03 12.63 -9.54
N SER A 25 30.99 12.18 -10.37
CA SER A 25 30.72 11.10 -11.33
C SER A 25 30.40 9.77 -10.68
N ASN A 26 31.00 9.48 -9.53
CA ASN A 26 30.69 8.27 -8.75
C ASN A 26 29.28 8.38 -8.13
N VAL A 27 28.88 9.54 -7.62
CA VAL A 27 27.54 9.76 -7.08
C VAL A 27 26.47 9.60 -8.16
N GLU A 28 26.70 10.17 -9.34
CA GLU A 28 25.77 10.01 -10.49
C GLU A 28 25.69 8.55 -10.94
N ALA A 29 26.79 7.85 -10.99
CA ALA A 29 26.82 6.42 -11.34
C ALA A 29 26.03 5.57 -10.33
N LEU A 30 26.18 5.84 -9.03
CA LEU A 30 25.45 5.18 -7.95
C LEU A 30 23.95 5.50 -8.02
N GLN A 31 23.58 6.75 -8.23
CA GLN A 31 22.20 7.15 -8.44
C GLN A 31 21.56 6.43 -9.63
N GLY A 32 22.29 6.33 -10.74
CA GLY A 32 21.82 5.58 -11.90
C GLY A 32 21.69 4.07 -11.63
N GLN A 33 22.53 3.50 -10.75
CA GLN A 33 22.35 2.11 -10.31
C GLN A 33 21.12 1.93 -9.43
N ILE A 34 20.90 2.84 -8.48
CA ILE A 34 19.71 2.84 -7.62
C ILE A 34 18.44 2.92 -8.47
N GLN A 35 18.37 3.84 -9.44
CA GLN A 35 17.22 3.95 -10.33
C GLN A 35 16.97 2.67 -11.13
N ARG A 36 18.03 2.06 -11.68
CA ARG A 36 17.87 0.79 -12.41
C ARG A 36 17.42 -0.35 -11.51
N LEU A 37 17.93 -0.43 -10.28
CA LEU A 37 17.50 -1.44 -9.31
C LEU A 37 16.05 -1.23 -8.90
N GLN A 38 15.65 0.02 -8.68
CA GLN A 38 14.26 0.37 -8.38
C GLN A 38 13.33 -0.05 -9.52
N GLN A 39 13.64 0.32 -10.77
CA GLN A 39 12.86 -0.08 -11.94
C GLN A 39 12.76 -1.60 -12.11
N ARG A 40 13.83 -2.33 -11.82
CA ARG A 40 13.81 -3.80 -11.85
C ARG A 40 12.94 -4.38 -10.73
N LEU A 41 12.98 -3.79 -9.55
CA LEU A 41 12.14 -4.20 -8.43
C LEU A 41 10.66 -3.93 -8.75
N ASP A 42 10.33 -2.73 -9.22
CA ASP A 42 8.97 -2.34 -9.61
C ASP A 42 8.41 -3.23 -10.73
N SER A 43 9.27 -3.67 -11.66
CA SER A 43 8.86 -4.59 -12.73
C SER A 43 8.80 -6.06 -12.30
N ALA A 44 9.50 -6.45 -11.24
CA ALA A 44 9.51 -7.81 -10.72
C ALA A 44 8.28 -8.11 -9.85
N TYR A 45 7.75 -7.10 -9.15
CA TYR A 45 6.52 -7.18 -8.36
C TYR A 45 5.45 -6.29 -8.99
N ALA A 46 4.65 -6.87 -9.88
CA ALA A 46 3.55 -6.18 -10.55
C ALA A 46 2.28 -7.04 -10.53
N PRO A 47 1.69 -7.29 -9.35
CA PRO A 47 0.42 -8.00 -9.27
C PRO A 47 -0.67 -7.21 -9.99
N GLY A 48 -1.59 -7.91 -10.64
CA GLY A 48 -2.74 -7.27 -11.28
C GLY A 48 -3.73 -6.73 -10.27
N LEU A 49 -4.51 -5.70 -10.65
CA LEU A 49 -5.56 -5.13 -9.78
C LEU A 49 -6.51 -6.21 -9.24
N GLY A 50 -6.85 -7.22 -10.06
CA GLY A 50 -7.72 -8.33 -9.65
C GLY A 50 -7.14 -9.18 -8.52
N GLU A 51 -5.82 -9.30 -8.44
CA GLU A 51 -5.13 -10.02 -7.36
C GLU A 51 -5.29 -9.30 -6.02
N PHE A 52 -5.05 -8.00 -5.99
CA PHE A 52 -5.32 -7.18 -4.81
C PHE A 52 -6.79 -7.22 -4.39
N MET A 53 -7.72 -7.11 -5.34
CA MET A 53 -9.16 -7.19 -5.05
C MET A 53 -9.57 -8.55 -4.48
N SER A 54 -8.95 -9.64 -4.92
CA SER A 54 -9.16 -10.97 -4.35
C SER A 54 -8.64 -11.07 -2.92
N GLY A 55 -7.47 -10.49 -2.62
CA GLY A 55 -6.95 -10.37 -1.26
C GLY A 55 -7.87 -9.56 -0.36
N ILE A 56 -8.31 -8.38 -0.84
CA ILE A 56 -9.28 -7.54 -0.12
C ILE A 56 -10.58 -8.32 0.18
N GLN A 57 -11.08 -9.12 -0.75
CA GLN A 57 -12.28 -9.93 -0.53
C GLN A 57 -12.09 -10.92 0.62
N VAL A 58 -10.95 -11.60 0.70
CA VAL A 58 -10.62 -12.52 1.79
C VAL A 58 -10.60 -11.79 3.13
N HIS A 59 -9.89 -10.66 3.22
CA HIS A 59 -9.81 -9.88 4.46
C HIS A 59 -11.16 -9.26 4.84
N HIS A 60 -11.96 -8.86 3.87
CA HIS A 60 -13.33 -8.39 4.08
C HIS A 60 -14.22 -9.47 4.72
N GLU A 61 -14.15 -10.72 4.25
CA GLU A 61 -14.90 -11.82 4.84
C GLU A 61 -14.44 -12.11 6.27
N LYS A 62 -13.14 -12.20 6.51
CA LYS A 62 -12.57 -12.42 7.84
C LYS A 62 -12.93 -11.29 8.81
N LEU A 63 -12.85 -10.03 8.36
CA LEU A 63 -13.24 -8.85 9.14
C LEU A 63 -14.67 -8.98 9.67
N TRP A 64 -15.61 -9.41 8.81
CA TRP A 64 -17.00 -9.60 9.22
C TRP A 64 -17.14 -10.59 10.36
N PHE A 65 -16.52 -11.77 10.24
CA PHE A 65 -16.64 -12.80 11.25
C PHE A 65 -15.89 -12.45 12.54
N ALA A 66 -14.76 -11.78 12.44
CA ALA A 66 -14.02 -11.27 13.59
C ALA A 66 -14.84 -10.24 14.40
N GLY A 67 -15.40 -9.23 13.73
CA GLY A 67 -16.22 -8.21 14.39
C GLY A 67 -17.53 -8.77 14.92
N LYS A 68 -18.16 -9.71 14.21
CA LYS A 68 -19.37 -10.41 14.65
C LYS A 68 -19.13 -11.27 15.91
N ALA A 69 -17.93 -11.83 16.07
CA ALA A 69 -17.50 -12.59 17.24
C ALA A 69 -16.91 -11.69 18.35
N ALA A 70 -16.93 -10.37 18.19
CA ALA A 70 -16.31 -9.39 19.07
C ALA A 70 -14.80 -9.63 19.29
N ASN A 71 -14.12 -10.29 18.36
CA ASN A 71 -12.67 -10.41 18.32
C ASN A 71 -12.07 -9.15 17.69
N TRP A 72 -12.02 -8.08 18.49
CA TRP A 72 -11.64 -6.75 18.01
C TRP A 72 -10.18 -6.66 17.56
N GLN A 73 -9.30 -7.48 18.15
CA GLN A 73 -7.91 -7.56 17.74
C GLN A 73 -7.77 -8.15 16.34
N LEU A 74 -8.48 -9.24 16.07
CA LEU A 74 -8.52 -9.82 14.72
C LEU A 74 -9.21 -8.89 13.73
N ALA A 75 -10.28 -8.22 14.14
CA ALA A 75 -10.99 -7.26 13.28
C ALA A 75 -10.08 -6.06 12.90
N ASP A 76 -9.27 -5.57 13.82
CA ASP A 76 -8.29 -4.50 13.56
C ASP A 76 -7.21 -4.96 12.57
N PHE A 77 -6.70 -6.17 12.76
CA PHE A 77 -5.74 -6.78 11.85
C PHE A 77 -6.30 -6.89 10.42
N GLU A 78 -7.48 -7.49 10.26
CA GLU A 78 -8.08 -7.69 8.92
C GLU A 78 -8.44 -6.35 8.24
N LEU A 79 -8.81 -5.35 9.02
CA LEU A 79 -9.03 -4.00 8.51
C LEU A 79 -7.71 -3.32 8.08
N GLY A 80 -6.62 -3.60 8.78
CA GLY A 80 -5.27 -3.17 8.43
C GLY A 80 -4.84 -3.72 7.07
N GLU A 81 -5.02 -5.03 6.86
CA GLU A 81 -4.71 -5.71 5.60
C GLU A 81 -5.50 -5.13 4.40
N ILE A 82 -6.78 -4.78 4.60
CA ILE A 82 -7.56 -4.10 3.56
C ILE A 82 -6.95 -2.73 3.22
N LYS A 83 -6.53 -1.95 4.22
CA LYS A 83 -5.93 -0.63 4.01
C LYS A 83 -4.59 -0.74 3.29
N GLU A 84 -3.75 -1.68 3.70
CA GLU A 84 -2.46 -1.95 3.07
C GLU A 84 -2.66 -2.33 1.59
N ALA A 85 -3.58 -3.25 1.29
CA ALA A 85 -3.88 -3.63 -0.08
C ALA A 85 -4.38 -2.44 -0.95
N ILE A 86 -5.15 -1.51 -0.37
CA ILE A 86 -5.57 -0.28 -1.07
C ILE A 86 -4.38 0.64 -1.35
N ASP A 87 -3.43 0.74 -0.45
CA ASP A 87 -2.21 1.54 -0.65
C ASP A 87 -1.30 0.89 -1.69
N ASP A 88 -1.16 -0.42 -1.68
CA ASP A 88 -0.46 -1.19 -2.71
C ASP A 88 -1.07 -1.00 -4.11
N ILE A 89 -2.40 -1.00 -4.22
CA ILE A 89 -3.07 -0.70 -5.49
C ILE A 89 -2.69 0.69 -6.01
N ARG A 90 -2.62 1.69 -5.14
CA ARG A 90 -2.19 3.05 -5.52
C ARG A 90 -0.75 3.07 -6.03
N GLN A 91 0.11 2.27 -5.41
CA GLN A 91 1.53 2.20 -5.76
C GLN A 91 1.76 1.37 -7.03
N TYR A 92 1.25 0.15 -7.09
CA TYR A 92 1.59 -0.83 -8.12
C TYR A 92 0.64 -0.85 -9.32
N CYS A 93 -0.58 -0.35 -9.16
CA CYS A 93 -1.60 -0.28 -10.21
C CYS A 93 -1.92 1.16 -10.65
N SER A 94 -1.00 2.12 -10.43
CA SER A 94 -1.24 3.57 -10.67
C SER A 94 -1.66 3.91 -12.11
N ASN A 95 -1.35 3.04 -13.07
CA ASN A 95 -1.75 3.18 -14.47
C ASN A 95 -3.19 2.71 -14.76
N ARG A 96 -3.88 2.14 -13.76
CA ARG A 96 -5.26 1.63 -13.92
C ARG A 96 -6.26 2.76 -13.70
N PRO A 97 -7.27 2.91 -14.58
CA PRO A 97 -8.29 3.96 -14.43
C PRO A 97 -9.13 3.82 -13.17
N GLU A 98 -9.28 2.62 -12.63
CA GLU A 98 -10.03 2.32 -11.41
C GLU A 98 -9.44 3.00 -10.17
N VAL A 99 -8.13 3.28 -10.18
CA VAL A 99 -7.41 3.93 -9.06
C VAL A 99 -7.98 5.31 -8.73
N ALA A 100 -8.50 6.02 -9.72
CA ALA A 100 -9.16 7.32 -9.50
C ALA A 100 -10.40 7.22 -8.59
N SER A 101 -11.01 6.03 -8.47
CA SER A 101 -12.19 5.78 -7.63
C SER A 101 -11.84 5.32 -6.20
N LEU A 102 -10.60 4.96 -5.92
CA LEU A 102 -10.18 4.47 -4.60
C LEU A 102 -10.45 5.44 -3.43
N PRO A 103 -10.43 6.77 -3.59
CA PRO A 103 -10.77 7.66 -2.48
C PRO A 103 -12.17 7.44 -1.92
N MET A 104 -13.10 6.83 -2.67
CA MET A 104 -14.46 6.52 -2.20
C MET A 104 -14.46 5.59 -0.99
N ILE A 105 -13.45 4.71 -0.86
CA ILE A 105 -13.42 3.68 0.19
C ILE A 105 -12.96 4.23 1.56
N GLN A 106 -12.31 5.40 1.58
CA GLN A 106 -11.74 5.95 2.81
C GLN A 106 -12.78 6.19 3.91
N PRO A 107 -13.95 6.83 3.66
CA PRO A 107 -14.95 7.08 4.71
C PRO A 107 -15.47 5.80 5.39
N PRO A 108 -15.86 4.71 4.68
CA PRO A 108 -16.25 3.48 5.36
C PRO A 108 -15.11 2.80 6.12
N LEU A 109 -13.86 2.86 5.65
CA LEU A 109 -12.72 2.33 6.38
C LEU A 109 -12.47 3.10 7.69
N ASP A 110 -12.62 4.42 7.68
CA ASP A 110 -12.49 5.24 8.88
C ASP A 110 -13.63 4.97 9.88
N SER A 111 -14.85 4.79 9.38
CA SER A 111 -16.01 4.40 10.20
C SER A 111 -15.80 3.06 10.89
N LEU A 112 -15.30 2.06 10.14
CA LEU A 112 -14.98 0.75 10.68
C LEU A 112 -13.84 0.80 11.70
N ALA A 113 -12.78 1.56 11.41
CA ALA A 113 -11.66 1.73 12.35
C ALA A 113 -12.12 2.32 13.69
N ALA A 114 -13.00 3.33 13.64
CA ALA A 114 -13.57 3.90 14.84
C ALA A 114 -14.46 2.88 15.61
N ALA A 115 -15.26 2.11 14.90
CA ALA A 115 -16.12 1.09 15.51
C ALA A 115 -15.30 -0.05 16.17
N VAL A 116 -14.24 -0.53 15.51
CA VAL A 116 -13.32 -1.55 16.01
C VAL A 116 -12.58 -1.03 17.25
N LYS A 117 -11.99 0.16 17.15
CA LYS A 117 -11.28 0.81 18.27
C LYS A 117 -12.17 0.99 19.51
N ASN A 118 -13.42 1.36 19.31
CA ASN A 118 -14.38 1.56 20.38
C ASN A 118 -15.12 0.26 20.79
N GLN A 119 -14.77 -0.87 20.17
CA GLN A 119 -15.36 -2.18 20.42
C GLN A 119 -16.90 -2.15 20.37
N ASN A 120 -17.46 -1.43 19.38
CA ASN A 120 -18.89 -1.18 19.25
C ASN A 120 -19.52 -2.07 18.16
N PRO A 121 -20.25 -3.15 18.51
CA PRO A 121 -20.82 -4.08 17.54
C PRO A 121 -21.86 -3.44 16.60
N ALA A 122 -22.67 -2.49 17.11
CA ALA A 122 -23.70 -1.84 16.31
C ALA A 122 -23.08 -0.92 15.25
N ALA A 123 -22.09 -0.10 15.65
CA ALA A 123 -21.35 0.77 14.75
C ALA A 123 -20.54 -0.05 13.74
N PHE A 124 -19.93 -1.18 14.16
CA PHE A 124 -19.23 -2.10 13.29
C PHE A 124 -20.15 -2.65 12.20
N LYS A 125 -21.31 -3.17 12.57
CA LYS A 125 -22.29 -3.71 11.60
C LYS A 125 -22.73 -2.65 10.58
N SER A 126 -23.00 -1.43 11.03
CA SER A 126 -23.38 -0.32 10.14
C SER A 126 -22.23 0.10 9.22
N GLY A 127 -21.02 0.20 9.77
CA GLY A 127 -19.80 0.52 9.01
C GLY A 127 -19.48 -0.55 7.96
N PHE A 128 -19.70 -1.82 8.28
CA PHE A 128 -19.49 -2.93 7.34
C PHE A 128 -20.48 -2.88 6.17
N VAL A 129 -21.75 -2.59 6.42
CA VAL A 129 -22.74 -2.39 5.35
C VAL A 129 -22.39 -1.17 4.50
N PHE A 130 -21.88 -0.10 5.12
CA PHE A 130 -21.38 1.07 4.38
C PHE A 130 -20.19 0.72 3.49
N LEU A 131 -19.25 -0.10 3.97
CA LEU A 131 -18.13 -0.59 3.16
C LEU A 131 -18.63 -1.38 1.95
N ILE A 132 -19.53 -2.34 2.13
CA ILE A 132 -20.13 -3.13 1.03
C ILE A 132 -20.79 -2.21 0.00
N THR A 133 -21.60 -1.26 0.44
CA THR A 133 -22.28 -0.32 -0.45
C THR A 133 -21.26 0.47 -1.28
N THR A 134 -20.19 0.91 -0.65
CA THR A 134 -19.12 1.67 -1.31
C THR A 134 -18.35 0.81 -2.31
N CYS A 135 -18.03 -0.45 -1.96
CA CYS A 135 -17.41 -1.40 -2.89
C CYS A 135 -18.27 -1.58 -4.15
N ASN A 136 -19.56 -1.79 -3.97
CA ASN A 136 -20.47 -1.97 -5.09
C ASN A 136 -20.62 -0.69 -5.95
N ASN A 137 -20.65 0.48 -5.33
CA ASN A 137 -20.67 1.76 -6.05
C ASN A 137 -19.39 1.97 -6.86
N CYS A 138 -18.22 1.61 -6.29
CA CYS A 138 -16.95 1.66 -7.01
C CYS A 138 -16.94 0.69 -8.18
N HIS A 139 -17.40 -0.55 -8.00
CA HIS A 139 -17.52 -1.54 -9.06
C HIS A 139 -18.43 -1.04 -10.19
N GLN A 140 -19.54 -0.41 -9.87
CA GLN A 140 -20.42 0.20 -10.88
C GLN A 140 -19.72 1.32 -11.64
N ALA A 141 -19.07 2.24 -10.94
CA ALA A 141 -18.38 3.38 -11.54
C ALA A 141 -17.23 2.97 -12.45
N THR A 142 -16.59 1.83 -12.18
CA THR A 142 -15.43 1.30 -12.92
C THR A 142 -15.78 0.20 -13.92
N LYS A 143 -17.06 0.03 -14.25
CA LYS A 143 -17.58 -0.99 -15.18
C LYS A 143 -17.41 -2.45 -14.75
N HIS A 144 -17.27 -2.67 -13.44
CA HIS A 144 -17.19 -3.99 -12.81
C HIS A 144 -18.49 -4.35 -12.06
N GLY A 145 -19.62 -3.74 -12.41
CA GLY A 145 -20.91 -3.92 -11.72
C GLY A 145 -21.46 -5.34 -11.74
N TYR A 146 -20.88 -6.25 -12.52
CA TYR A 146 -21.16 -7.68 -12.47
C TYR A 146 -20.54 -8.36 -11.23
N ASN A 147 -19.57 -7.74 -10.58
CA ASN A 147 -18.93 -8.23 -9.35
C ASN A 147 -19.58 -7.55 -8.14
N VAL A 148 -20.59 -8.23 -7.58
CA VAL A 148 -21.40 -7.70 -6.49
C VAL A 148 -20.96 -8.30 -5.15
N ILE A 149 -20.57 -7.44 -4.23
CA ILE A 149 -20.18 -7.80 -2.87
C ILE A 149 -21.43 -7.81 -1.97
N GLN A 150 -21.49 -8.77 -1.07
CA GLN A 150 -22.58 -8.92 -0.09
C GLN A 150 -22.02 -9.23 1.32
N VAL A 151 -22.89 -9.18 2.32
CA VAL A 151 -22.53 -9.63 3.68
C VAL A 151 -22.24 -11.13 3.65
N PRO A 152 -21.05 -11.57 4.13
CA PRO A 152 -20.70 -12.98 4.14
C PRO A 152 -21.62 -13.82 5.04
N THR A 153 -22.01 -15.00 4.58
CA THR A 153 -22.88 -15.91 5.32
C THR A 153 -22.12 -17.05 6.01
N THR A 154 -20.99 -17.45 5.44
CA THR A 154 -20.10 -18.51 5.93
C THR A 154 -18.67 -18.00 6.05
N PRO A 155 -17.87 -18.47 7.03
CA PRO A 155 -16.45 -18.10 7.12
C PRO A 155 -15.67 -18.57 5.90
N PRO A 156 -14.65 -17.81 5.44
CA PRO A 156 -13.88 -18.13 4.24
C PRO A 156 -12.98 -19.35 4.40
N PHE A 157 -12.60 -19.66 5.64
CA PHE A 157 -11.70 -20.79 5.96
C PHE A 157 -12.22 -21.61 7.13
N SER A 158 -12.18 -22.93 6.98
CA SER A 158 -12.59 -23.88 8.03
C SER A 158 -11.53 -24.10 9.12
N ASN A 159 -10.31 -23.66 8.89
CA ASN A 159 -9.14 -23.82 9.79
C ASN A 159 -8.79 -22.56 10.57
N GLN A 160 -9.67 -21.54 10.58
CA GLN A 160 -9.49 -20.31 11.35
C GLN A 160 -10.63 -20.14 12.36
N LEU A 161 -10.26 -19.87 13.61
CA LEU A 161 -11.21 -19.52 14.66
C LEU A 161 -11.37 -18.00 14.73
N PHE A 162 -12.60 -17.53 14.69
CA PHE A 162 -12.90 -16.09 14.74
C PHE A 162 -13.23 -15.57 16.14
N THR A 163 -13.57 -16.46 17.08
CA THR A 163 -13.77 -16.08 18.49
C THR A 163 -12.44 -15.81 19.18
N THR A 164 -12.45 -14.99 20.23
CA THR A 164 -11.26 -14.74 21.05
C THR A 164 -10.79 -16.07 21.69
N PRO A 165 -9.50 -16.41 21.63
CA PRO A 165 -8.97 -17.53 22.39
C PRO A 165 -9.19 -17.29 23.89
N HIS A 166 -9.61 -18.32 24.62
CA HIS A 166 -9.77 -18.28 26.08
C HIS A 166 -8.45 -18.45 26.79
#